data_e75c66d3cbbe56c4c9b38bfba437d503
#
_entry.id   e75c66d3cbbe56c4c9b38bfba437d503
#
_cell.length_a   1.000
_cell.length_b   1.000
_cell.length_c   1.000
_cell.angle_alpha   90.00
_cell.angle_beta   90.00
_cell.angle_gamma   90.00
#
_symmetry.space_group_name_H-M   'P 1'
#
loop_
_entity.id
_entity.type
_entity.pdbx_description
1 polymer ?
#
loop_
_entity_poly.entity_id
_entity_poly.type
_entity_poly.pdbx_seq_one_letter_code
_entity_poly.pdbx_strand_id
1 'polypeptide(L)'
;ASAVFFRLGEVAVNGWLQDFIATHGMTLDAIKKTALMYLLLPLRIGLTKAVLPITWGFTFTPVMQTAYLLTVLAGTAWLAWRGRTTAAGLLLSVGLIAYCGFSYMPWWVMFAGVGWLAWRHAGWRFALVACAMVLAITLTGHWQGALYSVYLCSAAILVCLLIGCPLGILAAKSDLVSGILRPVNDTLQSIPLYIFLIPAVALFQVNEFSALVAIVLYAIVPLIRYTEHGLRHVPPTLVEAARANGCSPLQRLLMIELPVARPAILLGLNQTVLFALAMLIIAVLVGARGLAEQVNIGLRDADTGLGMTAGLSMAFIAIIADRILRGYANSLGTTDIRD
;
A
#
# COMPACT_ATOMS: atom_id res chain seq x y z
N ALA A 1 4.37 43.98 19.82
CA ALA A 1 4.73 43.90 18.38
C ALA A 1 4.88 42.46 17.89
N SER A 2 5.46 41.52 18.69
CA SER A 2 5.63 40.12 18.28
C SER A 2 4.31 39.36 18.11
N ALA A 3 3.33 39.57 18.97
CA ALA A 3 2.02 38.89 18.90
C ALA A 3 1.18 39.27 17.64
N VAL A 4 1.40 40.44 17.09
CA VAL A 4 0.71 40.90 15.88
C VAL A 4 1.31 40.25 14.62
N PHE A 5 2.62 40.08 14.57
CA PHE A 5 3.31 39.42 13.45
C PHE A 5 2.93 37.93 13.30
N PHE A 6 2.80 37.20 14.41
CA PHE A 6 2.37 35.80 14.40
C PHE A 6 0.91 35.64 13.92
N ARG A 7 0.02 36.56 14.31
CA ARG A 7 -1.39 36.54 13.84
C ARG A 7 -1.55 36.87 12.34
N LEU A 8 -0.67 37.71 11.77
CA LEU A 8 -0.71 38.01 10.34
C LEU A 8 -0.42 36.78 9.47
N GLY A 9 0.51 35.90 9.90
CA GLY A 9 0.77 34.64 9.21
C GLY A 9 -0.44 33.66 9.26
N GLU A 10 -1.05 33.51 10.44
CA GLU A 10 -2.26 32.67 10.61
C GLU A 10 -3.44 33.16 9.73
N VAL A 11 -3.70 34.46 9.76
CA VAL A 11 -4.82 35.07 8.99
C VAL A 11 -4.56 34.95 7.49
N ALA A 12 -3.31 35.16 7.03
CA ALA A 12 -2.96 35.06 5.62
C ALA A 12 -3.10 33.61 5.09
N VAL A 13 -2.56 32.63 5.84
CA VAL A 13 -2.67 31.21 5.46
C VAL A 13 -4.11 30.74 5.49
N ASN A 14 -4.88 31.12 6.50
CA ASN A 14 -6.28 30.73 6.62
C ASN A 14 -7.15 31.37 5.53
N GLY A 15 -6.91 32.65 5.22
CA GLY A 15 -7.60 33.34 4.12
C GLY A 15 -7.31 32.69 2.76
N TRP A 16 -6.03 32.46 2.44
CA TRP A 16 -5.64 31.76 1.22
C TRP A 16 -6.24 30.36 1.10
N LEU A 17 -6.24 29.59 2.19
CA LEU A 17 -6.81 28.24 2.22
C LEU A 17 -8.31 28.25 2.00
N GLN A 18 -9.04 29.20 2.61
CA GLN A 18 -10.49 29.36 2.42
C GLN A 18 -10.82 29.77 0.98
N ASP A 19 -10.09 30.69 0.40
CA ASP A 19 -10.26 31.11 -1.00
C ASP A 19 -9.95 29.94 -1.97
N PHE A 20 -8.92 29.17 -1.69
CA PHE A 20 -8.59 27.97 -2.46
C PHE A 20 -9.70 26.92 -2.40
N ILE A 21 -10.23 26.64 -1.21
CA ILE A 21 -11.34 25.70 -1.01
C ILE A 21 -12.62 26.22 -1.68
N ALA A 22 -12.91 27.50 -1.57
CA ALA A 22 -14.07 28.10 -2.22
C ALA A 22 -14.00 28.00 -3.76
N THR A 23 -12.80 28.18 -4.31
CA THR A 23 -12.59 28.14 -5.77
C THR A 23 -12.57 26.69 -6.30
N HIS A 24 -11.99 25.74 -5.55
CA HIS A 24 -11.76 24.37 -6.02
C HIS A 24 -12.60 23.32 -5.29
N GLY A 25 -13.53 23.71 -4.43
CA GLY A 25 -14.30 22.80 -3.57
C GLY A 25 -15.03 21.69 -4.34
N MET A 26 -15.65 22.03 -5.50
CA MET A 26 -16.31 21.02 -6.34
C MET A 26 -15.32 19.99 -6.92
N THR A 27 -14.14 20.41 -7.31
CA THR A 27 -13.10 19.49 -7.83
C THR A 27 -12.51 18.63 -6.73
N LEU A 28 -12.28 19.18 -5.54
CA LEU A 28 -11.81 18.44 -4.36
C LEU A 28 -12.83 17.38 -3.91
N ASP A 29 -14.13 17.74 -3.90
CA ASP A 29 -15.21 16.81 -3.60
C ASP A 29 -15.36 15.73 -4.66
N ALA A 30 -15.17 16.05 -5.93
CA ALA A 30 -15.18 15.07 -7.02
C ALA A 30 -14.02 14.07 -6.87
N ILE A 31 -12.80 14.53 -6.59
CA ILE A 31 -11.62 13.69 -6.34
C ILE A 31 -11.87 12.78 -5.14
N LYS A 32 -12.36 13.33 -4.02
CA LYS A 32 -12.70 12.59 -2.82
C LYS A 32 -13.75 11.50 -3.09
N LYS A 33 -14.86 11.85 -3.75
CA LYS A 33 -15.94 10.90 -4.10
C LYS A 33 -15.43 9.80 -5.02
N THR A 34 -14.65 10.14 -6.03
CA THR A 34 -14.06 9.18 -6.98
C THR A 34 -13.12 8.21 -6.25
N ALA A 35 -12.23 8.71 -5.42
CA ALA A 35 -11.31 7.86 -4.66
C ALA A 35 -12.05 6.98 -3.64
N LEU A 36 -13.06 7.51 -2.95
CA LEU A 36 -13.90 6.72 -2.05
C LEU A 36 -14.65 5.61 -2.80
N MET A 37 -15.23 5.91 -3.97
CA MET A 37 -16.07 4.97 -4.71
C MET A 37 -15.27 3.92 -5.47
N TYR A 38 -14.16 4.29 -6.12
CA TYR A 38 -13.42 3.40 -7.00
C TYR A 38 -12.17 2.76 -6.37
N LEU A 39 -11.60 3.33 -5.33
CA LEU A 39 -10.42 2.79 -4.65
C LEU A 39 -10.78 2.24 -3.27
N LEU A 40 -11.32 3.09 -2.38
CA LEU A 40 -11.51 2.71 -0.98
C LEU A 40 -12.67 1.74 -0.80
N LEU A 41 -13.82 1.99 -1.40
CA LEU A 41 -15.00 1.14 -1.24
C LEU A 41 -14.80 -0.29 -1.75
N PRO A 42 -14.27 -0.54 -2.97
CA PRO A 42 -14.01 -1.90 -3.44
C PRO A 42 -13.01 -2.65 -2.57
N LEU A 43 -11.90 -2.01 -2.18
CA LEU A 43 -10.90 -2.63 -1.30
C LEU A 43 -11.47 -2.93 0.09
N ARG A 44 -12.23 -2.00 0.65
CA ARG A 44 -12.90 -2.17 1.94
C ARG A 44 -13.90 -3.33 1.89
N ILE A 45 -14.78 -3.34 0.90
CA ILE A 45 -15.75 -4.42 0.72
C ILE A 45 -15.02 -5.75 0.51
N GLY A 46 -13.99 -5.78 -0.34
CA GLY A 46 -13.20 -6.97 -0.61
C GLY A 46 -12.57 -7.57 0.64
N LEU A 47 -11.88 -6.75 1.42
CA LEU A 47 -11.17 -7.23 2.62
C LEU A 47 -12.08 -7.46 3.82
N THR A 48 -13.05 -6.57 4.10
CA THR A 48 -13.86 -6.66 5.32
C THR A 48 -15.04 -7.60 5.20
N LYS A 49 -15.65 -7.73 4.01
CA LYS A 49 -16.79 -8.63 3.79
C LYS A 49 -16.39 -10.02 3.28
N ALA A 50 -15.28 -10.13 2.55
CA ALA A 50 -14.81 -11.41 2.05
C ALA A 50 -14.40 -12.38 3.17
N VAL A 51 -14.04 -11.87 4.32
CA VAL A 51 -13.53 -12.67 5.48
C VAL A 51 -14.54 -12.82 6.60
N LEU A 52 -15.72 -12.22 6.48
CA LEU A 52 -16.84 -12.43 7.41
C LEU A 52 -17.91 -13.32 6.75
N PRO A 53 -18.58 -14.18 7.53
CA PRO A 53 -19.68 -15.02 7.02
C PRO A 53 -20.93 -14.22 6.64
N ILE A 54 -20.88 -12.89 6.63
CA ILE A 54 -21.99 -12.01 6.31
C ILE A 54 -21.87 -11.61 4.84
N THR A 55 -22.87 -11.99 4.07
CA THR A 55 -23.11 -11.73 2.66
C THR A 55 -22.73 -10.32 2.23
N TRP A 56 -22.00 -10.24 1.11
CA TRP A 56 -21.88 -9.02 0.32
C TRP A 56 -23.29 -8.43 0.09
N GLY A 57 -23.45 -7.13 0.28
CA GLY A 57 -24.69 -6.46 -0.15
C GLY A 57 -24.89 -6.45 -1.68
N PHE A 58 -24.01 -7.14 -2.40
CA PHE A 58 -24.08 -7.45 -3.81
C PHE A 58 -24.38 -8.95 -3.93
N THR A 59 -25.59 -9.30 -4.35
CA THR A 59 -25.93 -10.67 -4.64
C THR A 59 -25.27 -11.09 -5.94
N PHE A 60 -24.22 -11.87 -5.83
CA PHE A 60 -23.58 -12.51 -6.98
C PHE A 60 -24.54 -13.58 -7.49
N THR A 61 -25.39 -13.17 -8.44
CA THR A 61 -26.43 -14.05 -8.96
C THR A 61 -25.82 -15.27 -9.66
N PRO A 62 -26.52 -16.43 -9.70
CA PRO A 62 -26.00 -17.64 -10.38
C PRO A 62 -25.59 -17.40 -11.83
N VAL A 63 -26.24 -16.47 -12.52
CA VAL A 63 -25.91 -16.08 -13.89
C VAL A 63 -24.56 -15.34 -13.94
N MET A 64 -24.29 -14.45 -12.98
CA MET A 64 -23.01 -13.77 -12.88
C MET A 64 -21.88 -14.72 -12.49
N GLN A 65 -22.14 -15.71 -11.63
CA GLN A 65 -21.18 -16.74 -11.26
C GLN A 65 -20.76 -17.58 -12.46
N THR A 66 -21.72 -18.03 -13.25
CA THR A 66 -21.45 -18.82 -14.46
C THR A 66 -20.73 -18.00 -15.53
N ALA A 67 -21.14 -16.76 -15.77
CA ALA A 67 -20.47 -15.86 -16.71
C ALA A 67 -19.02 -15.58 -16.28
N TYR A 68 -18.78 -15.33 -15.01
CA TYR A 68 -17.43 -15.11 -14.46
C TYR A 68 -16.55 -16.35 -14.62
N LEU A 69 -17.04 -17.54 -14.22
CA LEU A 69 -16.28 -18.78 -14.38
C LEU A 69 -15.97 -19.08 -15.84
N LEU A 70 -16.93 -18.87 -16.74
CA LEU A 70 -16.71 -19.06 -18.17
C LEU A 70 -15.63 -18.10 -18.72
N THR A 71 -15.63 -16.84 -18.31
CA THR A 71 -14.60 -15.87 -18.75
C THR A 71 -13.20 -16.21 -18.24
N VAL A 72 -13.10 -16.64 -16.97
CA VAL A 72 -11.81 -17.08 -16.38
C VAL A 72 -11.31 -18.35 -17.06
N LEU A 73 -12.18 -19.35 -17.26
CA LEU A 73 -11.82 -20.60 -17.93
C LEU A 73 -11.47 -20.40 -19.41
N ALA A 74 -12.20 -19.56 -20.14
CA ALA A 74 -11.90 -19.24 -21.53
C ALA A 74 -10.56 -18.49 -21.66
N GLY A 75 -10.29 -17.52 -20.76
CA GLY A 75 -9.03 -16.80 -20.71
C GLY A 75 -7.84 -17.70 -20.38
N THR A 76 -8.02 -18.64 -19.43
CA THR A 76 -6.95 -19.60 -19.07
C THR A 76 -6.69 -20.60 -20.20
N ALA A 77 -7.73 -21.12 -20.84
CA ALA A 77 -7.60 -22.01 -21.99
C ALA A 77 -6.90 -21.31 -23.17
N TRP A 78 -7.26 -20.06 -23.47
CA TRP A 78 -6.63 -19.27 -24.52
C TRP A 78 -5.14 -18.98 -24.25
N LEU A 79 -4.77 -18.66 -22.97
CA LEU A 79 -3.37 -18.46 -22.59
C LEU A 79 -2.57 -19.76 -22.63
N ALA A 80 -3.16 -20.88 -22.23
CA ALA A 80 -2.55 -22.19 -22.30
C ALA A 80 -2.31 -22.62 -23.77
N TRP A 81 -3.28 -22.37 -24.64
CA TRP A 81 -3.15 -22.64 -26.08
C TRP A 81 -2.03 -21.82 -26.73
N ARG A 82 -1.79 -20.58 -26.25
CA ARG A 82 -0.65 -19.75 -26.67
C ARG A 82 0.70 -20.15 -26.04
N GLY A 83 0.78 -21.28 -25.34
CA GLY A 83 2.00 -21.77 -24.71
C GLY A 83 2.45 -21.00 -23.46
N ARG A 84 1.62 -20.05 -22.97
CA ARG A 84 1.90 -19.27 -21.75
C ARG A 84 1.33 -19.94 -20.51
N THR A 85 1.85 -21.12 -20.17
CA THR A 85 1.32 -21.97 -19.07
C THR A 85 1.42 -21.30 -17.70
N THR A 86 2.48 -20.53 -17.43
CA THR A 86 2.63 -19.78 -16.17
C THR A 86 1.59 -18.66 -16.04
N ALA A 87 1.33 -17.94 -17.11
CA ALA A 87 0.31 -16.88 -17.12
C ALA A 87 -1.11 -17.45 -17.03
N ALA A 88 -1.37 -18.61 -17.65
CA ALA A 88 -2.63 -19.33 -17.50
C ALA A 88 -2.85 -19.78 -16.06
N GLY A 89 -1.83 -20.34 -15.40
CA GLY A 89 -1.89 -20.73 -14.00
C GLY A 89 -2.11 -19.53 -13.06
N LEU A 90 -1.49 -18.40 -13.32
CA LEU A 90 -1.71 -17.16 -12.57
C LEU A 90 -3.14 -16.63 -12.76
N LEU A 91 -3.65 -16.60 -13.98
CA LEU A 91 -5.02 -16.16 -14.25
C LEU A 91 -6.06 -17.08 -13.59
N LEU A 92 -5.83 -18.40 -13.62
CA LEU A 92 -6.70 -19.37 -12.97
C LEU A 92 -6.69 -19.18 -11.44
N SER A 93 -5.52 -19.05 -10.83
CA SER A 93 -5.41 -18.89 -9.38
C SER A 93 -6.01 -17.55 -8.91
N VAL A 94 -5.70 -16.44 -9.58
CA VAL A 94 -6.28 -15.13 -9.27
C VAL A 94 -7.79 -15.13 -9.51
N GLY A 95 -8.26 -15.75 -10.60
CA GLY A 95 -9.68 -15.88 -10.91
C GLY A 95 -10.42 -16.72 -9.88
N LEU A 96 -9.85 -17.84 -9.42
CA LEU A 96 -10.45 -18.66 -8.36
C LEU A 96 -10.46 -17.93 -7.00
N ILE A 97 -9.37 -17.24 -6.65
CA ILE A 97 -9.30 -16.43 -5.43
C ILE A 97 -10.36 -15.32 -5.47
N ALA A 98 -10.50 -14.65 -6.60
CA ALA A 98 -11.52 -13.61 -6.77
C ALA A 98 -12.93 -14.20 -6.72
N TYR A 99 -13.19 -15.37 -7.34
CA TYR A 99 -14.47 -16.08 -7.24
C TYR A 99 -14.80 -16.43 -5.78
N CYS A 100 -13.84 -17.00 -5.04
CA CYS A 100 -14.01 -17.29 -3.62
C CYS A 100 -14.23 -16.01 -2.81
N GLY A 101 -13.52 -14.92 -3.14
CA GLY A 101 -13.71 -13.61 -2.53
C GLY A 101 -15.07 -12.98 -2.81
N PHE A 102 -15.64 -13.21 -4.00
CA PHE A 102 -16.99 -12.75 -4.37
C PHE A 102 -18.10 -13.61 -3.78
N SER A 103 -17.87 -14.91 -3.57
CA SER A 103 -18.88 -15.82 -3.03
C SER A 103 -18.78 -16.01 -1.52
N TYR A 104 -17.64 -16.39 -0.98
CA TYR A 104 -17.35 -16.57 0.45
C TYR A 104 -15.86 -16.85 0.62
N MET A 105 -15.10 -15.94 1.21
CA MET A 105 -13.73 -16.26 1.59
C MET A 105 -13.70 -16.69 3.06
N PRO A 106 -13.56 -17.98 3.37
CA PRO A 106 -13.49 -18.43 4.74
C PRO A 106 -12.22 -17.87 5.40
N TRP A 107 -12.29 -17.51 6.67
CA TRP A 107 -11.19 -16.95 7.47
C TRP A 107 -9.88 -17.77 7.40
N TRP A 108 -9.97 -19.09 7.29
CA TRP A 108 -8.81 -19.98 7.19
C TRP A 108 -7.99 -19.79 5.91
N VAL A 109 -8.57 -19.23 4.84
CA VAL A 109 -7.83 -18.90 3.60
C VAL A 109 -6.80 -17.81 3.86
N MET A 110 -7.09 -16.85 4.74
CA MET A 110 -6.12 -15.84 5.15
C MET A 110 -4.95 -16.46 5.92
N PHE A 111 -5.22 -17.42 6.81
CA PHE A 111 -4.16 -18.18 7.49
C PHE A 111 -3.30 -18.96 6.50
N ALA A 112 -3.94 -19.68 5.57
CA ALA A 112 -3.24 -20.44 4.53
C ALA A 112 -2.42 -19.52 3.63
N GLY A 113 -2.97 -18.37 3.22
CA GLY A 113 -2.29 -17.39 2.37
C GLY A 113 -1.08 -16.76 3.05
N VAL A 114 -1.25 -16.26 4.27
CA VAL A 114 -0.14 -15.69 5.06
C VAL A 114 0.91 -16.76 5.38
N GLY A 115 0.49 -17.95 5.78
CA GLY A 115 1.39 -19.08 6.08
C GLY A 115 2.19 -19.51 4.85
N TRP A 116 1.53 -19.62 3.69
CA TRP A 116 2.19 -19.97 2.43
C TRP A 116 3.19 -18.91 1.97
N LEU A 117 2.80 -17.62 2.00
CA LEU A 117 3.70 -16.51 1.66
C LEU A 117 4.90 -16.45 2.60
N ALA A 118 4.66 -16.60 3.91
CA ALA A 118 5.71 -16.64 4.91
C ALA A 118 6.65 -17.82 4.71
N TRP A 119 6.10 -19.01 4.43
CA TRP A 119 6.91 -20.22 4.13
C TRP A 119 7.76 -20.01 2.89
N ARG A 120 7.16 -19.52 1.81
CA ARG A 120 7.84 -19.35 0.50
C ARG A 120 9.00 -18.34 0.55
N HIS A 121 8.89 -17.28 1.36
CA HIS A 121 9.83 -16.16 1.35
C HIS A 121 10.66 -16.01 2.62
N ALA A 122 10.15 -16.45 3.78
CA ALA A 122 10.85 -16.31 5.06
C ALA A 122 11.14 -17.65 5.78
N GLY A 123 10.74 -18.77 5.15
CA GLY A 123 10.99 -20.11 5.65
C GLY A 123 9.93 -20.64 6.60
N TRP A 124 9.92 -21.98 6.82
CA TRP A 124 8.88 -22.69 7.57
C TRP A 124 8.76 -22.27 9.04
N ARG A 125 9.91 -21.95 9.68
CA ARG A 125 9.92 -21.46 11.07
C ARG A 125 9.15 -20.17 11.24
N PHE A 126 9.36 -19.25 10.32
CA PHE A 126 8.64 -17.97 10.34
C PHE A 126 7.17 -18.15 9.94
N ALA A 127 6.84 -19.07 9.04
CA ALA A 127 5.45 -19.39 8.71
C ALA A 127 4.64 -19.80 9.93
N LEU A 128 5.20 -20.64 10.81
CA LEU A 128 4.56 -21.03 12.07
C LEU A 128 4.35 -19.81 12.98
N VAL A 129 5.36 -18.95 13.11
CA VAL A 129 5.26 -17.72 13.91
C VAL A 129 4.21 -16.78 13.33
N ALA A 130 4.18 -16.58 12.01
CA ALA A 130 3.19 -15.75 11.34
C ALA A 130 1.76 -16.28 11.54
N CYS A 131 1.54 -17.58 11.42
CA CYS A 131 0.25 -18.21 11.73
C CYS A 131 -0.14 -18.02 13.21
N ALA A 132 0.81 -18.16 14.13
CA ALA A 132 0.56 -17.90 15.56
C ALA A 132 0.21 -16.42 15.83
N MET A 133 0.86 -15.47 15.15
CA MET A 133 0.52 -14.04 15.24
C MET A 133 -0.89 -13.75 14.71
N VAL A 134 -1.26 -14.32 13.55
CA VAL A 134 -2.62 -14.17 12.99
C VAL A 134 -3.65 -14.82 13.91
N LEU A 135 -3.34 -15.97 14.50
CA LEU A 135 -4.20 -16.62 15.48
C LEU A 135 -4.39 -15.75 16.73
N ALA A 136 -3.32 -15.14 17.24
CA ALA A 136 -3.39 -14.22 18.37
C ALA A 136 -4.32 -13.02 18.09
N ILE A 137 -4.22 -12.41 16.89
CA ILE A 137 -5.12 -11.33 16.45
C ILE A 137 -6.59 -11.80 16.47
N THR A 138 -6.83 -13.04 16.05
CA THR A 138 -8.19 -13.61 15.99
C THR A 138 -8.73 -13.90 17.38
N LEU A 139 -7.92 -14.50 18.25
CA LEU A 139 -8.30 -14.86 19.63
C LEU A 139 -8.55 -13.64 20.52
N THR A 140 -7.83 -12.55 20.27
CA THR A 140 -8.04 -11.28 21.00
C THR A 140 -9.25 -10.49 20.49
N GLY A 141 -9.99 -10.98 19.50
CA GLY A 141 -11.18 -10.33 18.96
C GLY A 141 -10.89 -9.12 18.05
N HIS A 142 -9.62 -8.86 17.72
CA HIS A 142 -9.20 -7.71 16.91
C HIS A 142 -9.23 -7.97 15.39
N TRP A 143 -9.82 -9.07 14.95
CA TRP A 143 -9.82 -9.48 13.54
C TRP A 143 -10.37 -8.42 12.59
N GLN A 144 -11.55 -7.86 12.91
CA GLN A 144 -12.14 -6.81 12.08
C GLN A 144 -11.29 -5.55 12.03
N GLY A 145 -10.76 -5.13 13.18
CA GLY A 145 -9.84 -4.01 13.27
C GLY A 145 -8.57 -4.21 12.43
N ALA A 146 -8.03 -5.43 12.43
CA ALA A 146 -6.88 -5.83 11.63
C ALA A 146 -7.17 -5.70 10.13
N LEU A 147 -8.32 -6.21 9.67
CA LEU A 147 -8.73 -6.11 8.27
C LEU A 147 -8.92 -4.66 7.80
N TYR A 148 -9.51 -3.80 8.65
CA TYR A 148 -9.62 -2.37 8.35
C TYR A 148 -8.26 -1.68 8.25
N SER A 149 -7.33 -2.00 9.15
CA SER A 149 -5.97 -1.46 9.13
C SER A 149 -5.21 -1.90 7.86
N VAL A 150 -5.28 -3.19 7.52
CA VAL A 150 -4.66 -3.74 6.32
C VAL A 150 -5.27 -3.14 5.06
N TYR A 151 -6.60 -2.97 5.02
CA TYR A 151 -7.31 -2.34 3.90
C TYR A 151 -6.79 -0.93 3.62
N LEU A 152 -6.78 -0.06 4.65
CA LEU A 152 -6.39 1.35 4.47
C LEU A 152 -4.91 1.48 4.13
N CYS A 153 -4.04 0.69 4.78
CA CYS A 153 -2.62 0.61 4.43
C CYS A 153 -2.40 0.10 3.00
N SER A 154 -3.11 -0.94 2.58
CA SER A 154 -2.99 -1.47 1.21
C SER A 154 -3.40 -0.43 0.17
N ALA A 155 -4.49 0.32 0.41
CA ALA A 155 -4.91 1.42 -0.44
C ALA A 155 -3.82 2.50 -0.54
N ALA A 156 -3.24 2.90 0.60
CA ALA A 156 -2.17 3.89 0.64
C ALA A 156 -0.90 3.40 -0.11
N ILE A 157 -0.51 2.14 0.09
CA ILE A 157 0.64 1.54 -0.58
C ILE A 157 0.44 1.48 -2.09
N LEU A 158 -0.77 1.14 -2.56
CA LEU A 158 -1.10 1.16 -4.00
C LEU A 158 -0.95 2.56 -4.59
N VAL A 159 -1.44 3.59 -3.90
CA VAL A 159 -1.27 4.99 -4.34
C VAL A 159 0.21 5.37 -4.33
N CYS A 160 0.96 4.98 -3.28
CA CYS A 160 2.41 5.21 -3.22
C CYS A 160 3.14 4.53 -4.39
N LEU A 161 2.77 3.31 -4.76
CA LEU A 161 3.34 2.60 -5.91
C LEU A 161 3.04 3.32 -7.23
N LEU A 162 1.78 3.71 -7.44
CA LEU A 162 1.34 4.37 -8.68
C LEU A 162 1.97 5.75 -8.88
N ILE A 163 2.28 6.47 -7.81
CA ILE A 163 2.85 7.82 -7.88
C ILE A 163 4.36 7.77 -7.60
N GLY A 164 4.78 7.07 -6.55
CA GLY A 164 6.15 7.08 -6.06
C GLY A 164 7.14 6.38 -6.99
N CYS A 165 6.77 5.21 -7.59
CA CYS A 165 7.65 4.55 -8.55
C CYS A 165 7.89 5.41 -9.81
N PRO A 166 6.87 5.97 -10.49
CA PRO A 166 7.09 6.87 -11.62
C PRO A 166 7.92 8.10 -11.26
N LEU A 167 7.66 8.74 -10.11
CA LEU A 167 8.46 9.88 -9.64
C LEU A 167 9.93 9.48 -9.38
N GLY A 168 10.17 8.33 -8.77
CA GLY A 168 11.52 7.79 -8.56
C GLY A 168 12.23 7.47 -9.89
N ILE A 169 11.52 6.94 -10.89
CA ILE A 169 12.05 6.70 -12.23
C ILE A 169 12.42 8.03 -12.91
N LEU A 170 11.55 9.03 -12.84
CA LEU A 170 11.80 10.35 -13.39
C LEU A 170 13.01 11.02 -12.71
N ALA A 171 13.12 10.93 -11.40
CA ALA A 171 14.26 11.43 -10.64
C ALA A 171 15.58 10.72 -11.03
N ALA A 172 15.53 9.41 -11.29
CA ALA A 172 16.70 8.67 -11.75
C ALA A 172 17.17 9.08 -13.16
N LYS A 173 16.24 9.52 -14.01
CA LYS A 173 16.54 9.90 -15.42
C LYS A 173 16.84 11.38 -15.62
N SER A 174 16.50 12.24 -14.66
CA SER A 174 16.68 13.68 -14.77
C SER A 174 17.23 14.26 -13.46
N ASP A 175 18.40 14.87 -13.55
CA ASP A 175 19.02 15.54 -12.39
C ASP A 175 18.23 16.78 -11.94
N LEU A 176 17.50 17.42 -12.85
CA LEU A 176 16.61 18.53 -12.52
C LEU A 176 15.44 18.03 -11.65
N VAL A 177 14.79 16.93 -12.04
CA VAL A 177 13.70 16.33 -11.25
C VAL A 177 14.22 15.85 -9.90
N SER A 178 15.39 15.21 -9.87
CA SER A 178 16.05 14.78 -8.64
C SER A 178 16.36 15.98 -7.73
N GLY A 179 16.90 17.06 -8.30
CA GLY A 179 17.21 18.29 -7.57
C GLY A 179 16.00 18.96 -6.92
N ILE A 180 14.80 18.81 -7.52
CA ILE A 180 13.55 19.31 -6.94
C ILE A 180 12.99 18.32 -5.92
N LEU A 181 12.98 17.02 -6.23
CA LEU A 181 12.36 16.02 -5.36
C LEU A 181 13.15 15.75 -4.07
N ARG A 182 14.47 15.89 -4.08
CA ARG A 182 15.30 15.69 -2.86
C ARG A 182 14.89 16.62 -1.73
N PRO A 183 14.92 17.97 -1.88
CA PRO A 183 14.52 18.87 -0.79
C PRO A 183 13.04 18.69 -0.39
N VAL A 184 12.13 18.35 -1.34
CA VAL A 184 10.74 18.03 -1.02
C VAL A 184 10.66 16.78 -0.13
N ASN A 185 11.35 15.70 -0.51
CA ASN A 185 11.40 14.46 0.27
C ASN A 185 12.03 14.67 1.65
N ASP A 186 13.10 15.51 1.74
CA ASP A 186 13.76 15.84 3.00
C ASP A 186 12.82 16.63 3.91
N THR A 187 12.09 17.59 3.36
CA THR A 187 11.08 18.35 4.08
C THR A 187 9.97 17.43 4.59
N LEU A 188 9.40 16.59 3.73
CA LEU A 188 8.34 15.66 4.13
C LEU A 188 8.77 14.70 5.26
N GLN A 189 10.02 14.29 5.31
CA GLN A 189 10.52 13.42 6.40
C GLN A 189 10.91 14.20 7.68
N SER A 190 11.15 15.48 7.57
CA SER A 190 11.50 16.34 8.72
C SER A 190 10.27 16.87 9.45
N ILE A 191 9.13 16.91 8.78
CA ILE A 191 7.87 17.42 9.33
C ILE A 191 7.31 16.41 10.35
N PRO A 192 6.93 16.87 11.57
CA PRO A 192 6.22 16.04 12.53
C PRO A 192 4.94 15.45 11.98
N LEU A 193 4.67 14.17 12.29
CA LEU A 193 3.58 13.38 11.70
C LEU A 193 2.20 14.06 11.77
N TYR A 194 1.92 14.75 12.87
CA TYR A 194 0.64 15.45 13.06
C TYR A 194 0.37 16.56 12.04
N ILE A 195 1.42 17.18 11.51
CA ILE A 195 1.28 18.30 10.57
C ILE A 195 0.65 17.85 9.25
N PHE A 196 0.87 16.58 8.83
CA PHE A 196 0.25 16.03 7.63
C PHE A 196 -1.28 15.94 7.72
N LEU A 197 -1.84 15.88 8.93
CA LEU A 197 -3.28 15.81 9.13
C LEU A 197 -3.96 17.14 8.83
N ILE A 198 -3.28 18.25 9.08
CA ILE A 198 -3.86 19.61 8.93
C ILE A 198 -4.31 19.87 7.48
N PRO A 199 -3.44 19.77 6.45
CA PRO A 199 -3.87 20.00 5.08
C PRO A 199 -4.87 18.93 4.60
N ALA A 200 -4.74 17.68 5.05
CA ALA A 200 -5.66 16.64 4.67
C ALA A 200 -7.09 16.92 5.16
N VAL A 201 -7.24 17.36 6.42
CA VAL A 201 -8.54 17.72 6.99
C VAL A 201 -9.05 19.02 6.40
N ALA A 202 -8.20 20.00 6.21
CA ALA A 202 -8.59 21.30 5.66
C ALA A 202 -9.18 21.18 4.24
N LEU A 203 -8.60 20.30 3.40
CA LEU A 203 -9.04 20.10 2.02
C LEU A 203 -10.22 19.12 1.90
N PHE A 204 -10.25 18.07 2.72
CA PHE A 204 -11.17 16.94 2.52
C PHE A 204 -12.07 16.63 3.71
N GLN A 205 -12.00 17.43 4.79
CA GLN A 205 -12.72 17.20 6.05
C GLN A 205 -12.29 15.90 6.75
N VAL A 206 -12.87 15.58 7.89
CA VAL A 206 -12.56 14.35 8.66
C VAL A 206 -13.27 13.15 8.04
N ASN A 207 -12.49 12.28 7.37
CA ASN A 207 -12.99 11.05 6.75
C ASN A 207 -11.84 10.09 6.39
N GLU A 208 -12.18 8.87 5.94
CA GLU A 208 -11.19 7.85 5.54
C GLU A 208 -10.27 8.30 4.39
N PHE A 209 -10.75 9.16 3.49
CA PHE A 209 -9.93 9.69 2.39
C PHE A 209 -8.86 10.66 2.90
N SER A 210 -9.18 11.50 3.88
CA SER A 210 -8.19 12.38 4.52
C SER A 210 -7.11 11.58 5.23
N ALA A 211 -7.50 10.49 5.90
CA ALA A 211 -6.55 9.55 6.49
C ALA A 211 -5.65 8.91 5.42
N LEU A 212 -6.22 8.46 4.29
CA LEU A 212 -5.45 7.94 3.16
C LEU A 212 -4.43 8.94 2.65
N VAL A 213 -4.83 10.19 2.41
CA VAL A 213 -3.94 11.26 1.91
C VAL A 213 -2.79 11.50 2.88
N ALA A 214 -3.08 11.61 4.18
CA ALA A 214 -2.06 11.80 5.20
C ALA A 214 -1.05 10.64 5.25
N ILE A 215 -1.53 9.39 5.16
CA ILE A 215 -0.68 8.20 5.12
C ILE A 215 0.20 8.21 3.86
N VAL A 216 -0.37 8.51 2.69
CA VAL A 216 0.37 8.56 1.41
C VAL A 216 1.47 9.62 1.44
N LEU A 217 1.16 10.84 1.89
CA LEU A 217 2.13 11.93 1.96
C LEU A 217 3.38 11.57 2.77
N TYR A 218 3.20 10.84 3.86
CA TYR A 218 4.31 10.41 4.70
C TYR A 218 5.02 9.17 4.15
N ALA A 219 4.26 8.17 3.69
CA ALA A 219 4.80 6.86 3.33
C ALA A 219 5.42 6.78 1.92
N ILE A 220 5.16 7.76 1.04
CA ILE A 220 5.63 7.73 -0.35
C ILE A 220 7.15 7.95 -0.48
N VAL A 221 7.75 8.68 0.44
CA VAL A 221 9.14 9.16 0.34
C VAL A 221 10.17 8.03 0.21
N PRO A 222 10.14 6.97 1.04
CA PRO A 222 11.08 5.86 0.88
C PRO A 222 11.01 5.23 -0.51
N LEU A 223 9.80 5.04 -1.05
CA LEU A 223 9.64 4.42 -2.36
C LEU A 223 10.27 5.26 -3.49
N ILE A 224 10.08 6.59 -3.46
CA ILE A 224 10.72 7.51 -4.41
C ILE A 224 12.24 7.39 -4.32
N ARG A 225 12.80 7.49 -3.11
CA ARG A 225 14.25 7.48 -2.88
C ARG A 225 14.90 6.17 -3.27
N TYR A 226 14.32 5.05 -2.84
CA TYR A 226 14.89 3.73 -3.16
C TYR A 226 14.73 3.38 -4.64
N THR A 227 13.67 3.84 -5.32
CA THR A 227 13.52 3.69 -6.77
C THR A 227 14.55 4.50 -7.51
N GLU A 228 14.75 5.77 -7.16
CA GLU A 228 15.81 6.62 -7.72
C GLU A 228 17.19 6.00 -7.49
N HIS A 229 17.49 5.62 -6.25
CA HIS A 229 18.75 5.04 -5.87
C HIS A 229 19.04 3.74 -6.64
N GLY A 230 18.08 2.82 -6.67
CA GLY A 230 18.25 1.55 -7.37
C GLY A 230 18.54 1.70 -8.85
N LEU A 231 17.84 2.62 -9.52
CA LEU A 231 18.05 2.88 -10.95
C LEU A 231 19.35 3.60 -11.25
N ARG A 232 19.80 4.52 -10.38
CA ARG A 232 21.09 5.22 -10.55
C ARG A 232 22.31 4.31 -10.32
N HIS A 233 22.12 3.19 -9.60
CA HIS A 233 23.20 2.22 -9.30
C HIS A 233 23.19 1.00 -10.20
N VAL A 234 22.42 1.01 -11.29
CA VAL A 234 22.53 -0.02 -12.33
C VAL A 234 23.92 0.08 -12.98
N PRO A 235 24.68 -1.05 -13.10
CA PRO A 235 26.02 -1.04 -13.68
C PRO A 235 26.02 -0.41 -15.07
N PRO A 236 26.92 0.57 -15.36
CA PRO A 236 26.98 1.23 -16.67
C PRO A 236 27.21 0.26 -17.81
N THR A 237 27.98 -0.80 -17.57
CA THR A 237 28.27 -1.85 -18.54
C THR A 237 27.02 -2.52 -19.10
N LEU A 238 26.00 -2.77 -18.26
CA LEU A 238 24.72 -3.34 -18.69
C LEU A 238 23.93 -2.35 -19.56
N VAL A 239 23.98 -1.07 -19.19
CA VAL A 239 23.32 0.01 -19.93
C VAL A 239 23.98 0.20 -21.29
N GLU A 240 25.31 0.16 -21.38
CA GLU A 240 26.08 0.26 -22.61
C GLU A 240 25.87 -0.94 -23.53
N ALA A 241 25.91 -2.15 -22.98
CA ALA A 241 25.59 -3.38 -23.72
C ALA A 241 24.19 -3.33 -24.34
N ALA A 242 23.20 -2.84 -23.59
CA ALA A 242 21.84 -2.67 -24.10
C ALA A 242 21.78 -1.66 -25.26
N ARG A 243 22.52 -0.55 -25.16
CA ARG A 243 22.61 0.44 -26.23
C ARG A 243 23.28 -0.12 -27.48
N ALA A 244 24.38 -0.87 -27.32
CA ALA A 244 25.09 -1.52 -28.39
C ALA A 244 24.21 -2.53 -29.17
N ASN A 245 23.29 -3.20 -28.46
CA ASN A 245 22.29 -4.11 -29.05
C ASN A 245 21.03 -3.39 -29.59
N GLY A 246 21.03 -2.07 -29.70
CA GLY A 246 19.94 -1.31 -30.31
C GLY A 246 18.67 -1.19 -29.46
N CYS A 247 18.73 -1.46 -28.16
CA CYS A 247 17.57 -1.31 -27.26
C CYS A 247 17.09 0.13 -27.17
N SER A 248 15.80 0.36 -27.38
CA SER A 248 15.16 1.65 -27.16
C SER A 248 15.23 2.05 -25.68
N PRO A 249 15.10 3.35 -25.32
CA PRO A 249 15.13 3.80 -23.92
C PRO A 249 14.09 3.08 -23.03
N LEU A 250 12.91 2.81 -23.56
CA LEU A 250 11.84 2.11 -22.83
C LEU A 250 12.16 0.61 -22.65
N GLN A 251 12.68 -0.05 -23.68
CA GLN A 251 13.12 -1.45 -23.58
C GLN A 251 14.25 -1.58 -22.55
N ARG A 252 15.23 -0.69 -22.58
CA ARG A 252 16.31 -0.66 -21.60
C ARG A 252 15.80 -0.49 -20.19
N LEU A 253 14.86 0.45 -19.96
CA LEU A 253 14.25 0.67 -18.66
C LEU A 253 13.50 -0.57 -18.17
N LEU A 254 12.61 -1.16 -18.98
CA LEU A 254 11.73 -2.24 -18.57
C LEU A 254 12.43 -3.60 -18.50
N MET A 255 13.40 -3.87 -19.40
CA MET A 255 14.03 -5.18 -19.53
C MET A 255 15.35 -5.32 -18.75
N ILE A 256 16.02 -4.20 -18.44
CA ILE A 256 17.35 -4.22 -17.83
C ILE A 256 17.38 -3.43 -16.55
N GLU A 257 17.11 -2.12 -16.59
CA GLU A 257 17.30 -1.25 -15.45
C GLU A 257 16.33 -1.57 -14.29
N LEU A 258 15.02 -1.71 -14.57
CA LEU A 258 14.03 -2.06 -13.55
C LEU A 258 14.24 -3.46 -12.96
N PRO A 259 14.52 -4.52 -13.73
CA PRO A 259 14.86 -5.82 -13.17
C PRO A 259 16.08 -5.79 -12.24
N VAL A 260 17.15 -5.09 -12.63
CA VAL A 260 18.36 -4.95 -11.79
C VAL A 260 18.08 -4.11 -10.54
N ALA A 261 17.25 -3.07 -10.64
CA ALA A 261 16.88 -2.22 -9.51
C ALA A 261 15.81 -2.83 -8.58
N ARG A 262 15.18 -3.95 -8.96
CA ARG A 262 14.09 -4.59 -8.18
C ARG A 262 14.39 -4.76 -6.69
N PRO A 263 15.55 -5.26 -6.25
CA PRO A 263 15.83 -5.43 -4.83
C PRO A 263 15.76 -4.12 -4.07
N ALA A 264 16.31 -3.04 -4.63
CA ALA A 264 16.26 -1.71 -4.02
C ALA A 264 14.82 -1.16 -3.97
N ILE A 265 14.04 -1.31 -5.05
CA ILE A 265 12.64 -0.89 -5.10
C ILE A 265 11.80 -1.64 -4.06
N LEU A 266 12.01 -2.95 -3.92
CA LEU A 266 11.33 -3.76 -2.89
C LEU A 266 11.71 -3.35 -1.47
N LEU A 267 12.96 -2.95 -1.25
CA LEU A 267 13.39 -2.40 0.03
C LEU A 267 12.66 -1.07 0.32
N GLY A 268 12.53 -0.21 -0.69
CA GLY A 268 11.72 1.00 -0.63
C GLY A 268 10.25 0.71 -0.32
N LEU A 269 9.66 -0.28 -0.99
CA LEU A 269 8.30 -0.73 -0.72
C LEU A 269 8.13 -1.22 0.71
N ASN A 270 9.09 -2.01 1.22
CA ASN A 270 9.07 -2.47 2.59
C ASN A 270 9.05 -1.30 3.60
N GLN A 271 9.90 -0.30 3.39
CA GLN A 271 9.91 0.91 4.23
C GLN A 271 8.59 1.69 4.12
N THR A 272 8.02 1.79 2.92
CA THR A 272 6.71 2.41 2.68
C THR A 272 5.61 1.73 3.49
N VAL A 273 5.60 0.39 3.54
CA VAL A 273 4.64 -0.38 4.36
C VAL A 273 4.77 -0.05 5.84
N LEU A 274 6.00 -0.01 6.37
CA LEU A 274 6.25 0.30 7.77
C LEU A 274 5.85 1.74 8.11
N PHE A 275 6.14 2.69 7.22
CA PHE A 275 5.77 4.11 7.39
C PHE A 275 4.25 4.28 7.32
N ALA A 276 3.57 3.56 6.40
CA ALA A 276 2.11 3.59 6.31
C ALA A 276 1.44 3.08 7.59
N LEU A 277 1.95 1.99 8.17
CA LEU A 277 1.45 1.45 9.44
C LEU A 277 1.71 2.39 10.62
N ALA A 278 2.89 3.04 10.66
CA ALA A 278 3.20 4.02 11.69
C ALA A 278 2.27 5.25 11.61
N MET A 279 2.06 5.77 10.40
CA MET A 279 1.19 6.92 10.19
C MET A 279 -0.29 6.61 10.45
N LEU A 280 -0.72 5.36 10.23
CA LEU A 280 -2.09 4.92 10.46
C LEU A 280 -2.54 5.17 11.91
N ILE A 281 -1.63 5.01 12.90
CA ILE A 281 -1.94 5.24 14.32
C ILE A 281 -2.39 6.69 14.55
N ILE A 282 -1.77 7.63 13.87
CA ILE A 282 -2.05 9.06 14.01
C ILE A 282 -3.23 9.46 13.13
N ALA A 283 -3.39 8.82 11.98
CA ALA A 283 -4.46 9.08 11.02
C ALA A 283 -5.86 8.77 11.56
N VAL A 284 -5.98 8.10 12.70
CA VAL A 284 -7.26 7.92 13.43
C VAL A 284 -7.90 9.26 13.77
N LEU A 285 -7.11 10.27 14.09
CA LEU A 285 -7.61 11.61 14.41
C LEU A 285 -8.36 12.28 13.26
N VAL A 286 -8.15 11.79 12.04
CA VAL A 286 -8.77 12.35 10.83
C VAL A 286 -9.68 11.36 10.11
N GLY A 287 -10.07 10.27 10.78
CA GLY A 287 -11.10 9.35 10.31
C GLY A 287 -10.63 7.96 9.91
N ALA A 288 -9.36 7.58 10.16
CA ALA A 288 -8.95 6.18 10.06
C ALA A 288 -9.64 5.33 11.15
N ARG A 289 -9.92 4.09 10.81
CA ARG A 289 -10.55 3.10 11.69
C ARG A 289 -9.66 1.87 11.84
N GLY A 290 -10.12 0.91 12.61
CA GLY A 290 -9.46 -0.38 12.77
C GLY A 290 -8.63 -0.50 14.03
N LEU A 291 -7.48 -1.20 13.96
CA LEU A 291 -6.62 -1.42 15.14
C LEU A 291 -6.12 -0.11 15.75
N ALA A 292 -5.77 0.85 14.90
CA ALA A 292 -5.29 2.15 15.34
C ALA A 292 -6.35 2.91 16.17
N GLU A 293 -7.62 2.80 15.80
CA GLU A 293 -8.75 3.36 16.56
C GLU A 293 -8.86 2.69 17.93
N GLN A 294 -8.72 1.37 17.99
CA GLN A 294 -8.76 0.61 19.24
C GLN A 294 -7.60 0.98 20.17
N VAL A 295 -6.39 1.18 19.63
CA VAL A 295 -5.23 1.71 20.38
C VAL A 295 -5.54 3.09 20.96
N ASN A 296 -6.13 3.96 20.15
CA ASN A 296 -6.48 5.33 20.59
C ASN A 296 -7.57 5.32 21.68
N ILE A 297 -8.60 4.47 21.54
CA ILE A 297 -9.64 4.28 22.58
C ILE A 297 -9.01 3.76 23.87
N GLY A 298 -8.17 2.72 23.78
CA GLY A 298 -7.48 2.17 24.94
C GLY A 298 -6.61 3.19 25.67
N LEU A 299 -5.93 4.06 24.90
CA LEU A 299 -5.12 5.15 25.47
C LEU A 299 -5.99 6.23 26.15
N ARG A 300 -7.07 6.64 25.50
CA ARG A 300 -7.97 7.69 26.01
C ARG A 300 -8.74 7.25 27.25
N ASP A 301 -9.22 6.02 27.25
CA ASP A 301 -10.06 5.47 28.31
C ASP A 301 -9.23 4.77 29.40
N ALA A 302 -7.88 4.83 29.29
CA ALA A 302 -6.92 4.14 30.16
C ALA A 302 -7.14 2.61 30.25
N ASP A 303 -7.74 2.02 29.20
CA ASP A 303 -7.89 0.58 29.08
C ASP A 303 -6.60 -0.02 28.48
N THR A 304 -5.70 -0.41 29.39
CA THR A 304 -4.40 -0.99 29.03
C THR A 304 -4.55 -2.32 28.29
N GLY A 305 -5.61 -3.11 28.61
CA GLY A 305 -5.88 -4.39 27.96
C GLY A 305 -6.19 -4.20 26.48
N LEU A 306 -7.15 -3.33 26.15
CA LEU A 306 -7.53 -3.01 24.77
C LEU A 306 -6.37 -2.36 23.99
N GLY A 307 -5.73 -1.36 24.61
CA GLY A 307 -4.65 -0.62 23.95
C GLY A 307 -3.44 -1.50 23.61
N MET A 308 -3.00 -2.34 24.55
CA MET A 308 -1.86 -3.23 24.35
C MET A 308 -2.15 -4.34 23.33
N THR A 309 -3.30 -5.00 23.42
CA THR A 309 -3.65 -6.10 22.51
C THR A 309 -3.85 -5.62 21.09
N ALA A 310 -4.47 -4.44 20.89
CA ALA A 310 -4.61 -3.82 19.58
C ALA A 310 -3.26 -3.35 19.03
N GLY A 311 -2.41 -2.73 19.85
CA GLY A 311 -1.06 -2.31 19.48
C GLY A 311 -0.16 -3.49 19.10
N LEU A 312 -0.20 -4.59 19.87
CA LEU A 312 0.51 -5.82 19.55
C LEU A 312 0.03 -6.44 18.23
N SER A 313 -1.29 -6.43 18.00
CA SER A 313 -1.88 -6.91 16.76
C SER A 313 -1.37 -6.12 15.54
N MET A 314 -1.22 -4.81 15.70
CA MET A 314 -0.66 -3.94 14.66
C MET A 314 0.84 -4.23 14.41
N ALA A 315 1.61 -4.45 15.48
CA ALA A 315 3.00 -4.86 15.39
C ALA A 315 3.15 -6.23 14.68
N PHE A 316 2.26 -7.18 14.93
CA PHE A 316 2.25 -8.48 14.25
C PHE A 316 2.05 -8.33 12.73
N ILE A 317 1.11 -7.49 12.30
CA ILE A 317 0.91 -7.18 10.88
C ILE A 317 2.18 -6.58 10.26
N ALA A 318 2.81 -5.64 10.96
CA ALA A 318 4.05 -5.01 10.50
C ALA A 318 5.21 -6.02 10.36
N ILE A 319 5.39 -6.90 11.36
CA ILE A 319 6.43 -7.94 11.34
C ILE A 319 6.20 -8.95 10.21
N ILE A 320 4.96 -9.38 10.02
CA ILE A 320 4.61 -10.33 8.94
C ILE A 320 4.92 -9.71 7.58
N ALA A 321 4.47 -8.47 7.35
CA ALA A 321 4.71 -7.76 6.10
C ALA A 321 6.21 -7.53 5.84
N ASP A 322 6.96 -7.05 6.85
CA ASP A 322 8.39 -6.81 6.76
C ASP A 322 9.17 -8.07 6.39
N ARG A 323 8.91 -9.17 7.07
CA ARG A 323 9.63 -10.42 6.84
C ARG A 323 9.34 -11.05 5.48
N ILE A 324 8.09 -11.01 5.03
CA ILE A 324 7.70 -11.51 3.70
C ILE A 324 8.35 -10.66 2.61
N LEU A 325 8.28 -9.34 2.71
CA LEU A 325 8.84 -8.43 1.70
C LEU A 325 10.37 -8.51 1.63
N ARG A 326 11.05 -8.53 2.76
CA ARG A 326 12.51 -8.72 2.80
C ARG A 326 12.93 -10.09 2.28
N GLY A 327 12.21 -11.15 2.66
CA GLY A 327 12.47 -12.49 2.14
C GLY A 327 12.31 -12.57 0.63
N TYR A 328 11.29 -11.91 0.08
CA TYR A 328 11.10 -11.80 -1.37
C TYR A 328 12.22 -10.99 -2.04
N ALA A 329 12.60 -9.84 -1.47
CA ALA A 329 13.71 -9.03 -2.01
C ALA A 329 15.03 -9.81 -2.04
N ASN A 330 15.35 -10.54 -0.97
CA ASN A 330 16.56 -11.36 -0.88
C ASN A 330 16.56 -12.53 -1.88
N SER A 331 15.41 -13.13 -2.15
CA SER A 331 15.31 -14.21 -3.14
C SER A 331 15.63 -13.76 -4.57
N LEU A 332 15.46 -12.48 -4.88
CA LEU A 332 15.80 -11.90 -6.19
C LEU A 332 17.28 -11.53 -6.29
N GLY A 333 17.93 -11.14 -5.17
CA GLY A 333 19.35 -10.79 -5.16
C GLY A 333 20.31 -12.00 -5.17
N THR A 334 19.83 -13.19 -4.79
CA THR A 334 20.63 -14.42 -4.78
C THR A 334 20.58 -15.21 -6.08
N THR A 335 19.65 -14.90 -6.99
CA THR A 335 19.53 -15.61 -8.28
C THR A 335 20.55 -15.12 -9.31
N ASP A 336 21.06 -13.88 -9.18
CA ASP A 336 22.00 -13.29 -10.15
C ASP A 336 23.49 -13.68 -9.94
N ILE A 337 23.82 -14.52 -8.94
CA ILE A 337 25.22 -14.92 -8.65
C ILE A 337 25.46 -16.42 -8.93
N ARG A 338 24.47 -17.16 -9.42
CA ARG A 338 24.57 -18.63 -9.60
C ARG A 338 24.50 -19.13 -11.04
N ASP A 339 24.37 -18.28 -12.03
CA ASP A 339 24.47 -18.58 -13.46
C ASP A 339 25.58 -17.70 -14.11
#